data_9bc05e23f234fcecc77e6ab44925345f
#
_entry.id   9bc05e23f234fcecc77e6ab44925345f
#
_cell.length_a   1.000
_cell.length_b   1.000
_cell.length_c   1.000
_cell.angle_alpha   90.00
_cell.angle_beta   90.00
_cell.angle_gamma   90.00
#
_symmetry.space_group_name_H-M   'P 1'
#
loop_
_entity.id
_entity.type
_entity.pdbx_description
1 polymer ?
#
loop_
_entity_poly.entity_id
_entity_poly.type
_entity_poly.pdbx_seq_one_letter_code
_entity_poly.pdbx_strand_id
1 'polypeptide(L)'
;MTRDIVDVILPVQDNTQSVETAEIAKQSVTQANGIVIKNALDNKNNSLQIYVENTTTSGGSAADSSMTIKAGNHYPNKVLGDQAVTLKAGKTHVILLEDISRFEAIQELTESGKTTVYNSTINLDFASGFTGKVWAVAKRAGIKPVA
;
A
#
# COMPACT_ATOMS: atom_id res chain seq x y z
N MET A 1 5.58 1.55 17.80
CA MET A 1 5.56 0.28 17.06
C MET A 1 5.87 0.56 15.60
N THR A 2 6.74 -0.22 15.01
CA THR A 2 7.20 0.01 13.64
C THR A 2 6.28 -0.71 12.65
N ARG A 3 5.82 -0.01 11.62
CA ARG A 3 5.01 -0.60 10.57
C ARG A 3 5.85 -1.47 9.65
N ASP A 4 5.28 -2.53 9.12
CA ASP A 4 5.91 -3.33 8.08
C ASP A 4 5.91 -2.53 6.77
N ILE A 5 7.01 -2.59 6.04
CA ILE A 5 7.24 -1.72 4.88
C ILE A 5 6.89 -2.47 3.60
N VAL A 6 6.08 -1.84 2.76
CA VAL A 6 5.75 -2.31 1.41
C VAL A 6 6.31 -1.31 0.41
N ASP A 7 7.09 -1.79 -0.55
CA ASP A 7 7.56 -0.98 -1.66
C ASP A 7 6.57 -1.04 -2.81
N VAL A 8 6.40 0.07 -3.51
CA VAL A 8 5.54 0.12 -4.70
C VAL A 8 6.22 -0.63 -5.84
N ILE A 9 5.48 -1.56 -6.44
CA ILE A 9 5.95 -2.34 -7.59
C ILE A 9 5.77 -1.50 -8.84
N LEU A 10 6.88 -1.29 -9.56
CA LEU A 10 6.90 -0.50 -10.78
C LEU A 10 7.25 -1.42 -11.95
N PRO A 11 6.28 -1.84 -12.77
CA PRO A 11 6.56 -2.67 -13.93
C PRO A 11 7.52 -1.98 -14.89
N VAL A 12 8.34 -2.77 -15.56
CA VAL A 12 9.27 -2.31 -16.59
C VAL A 12 8.89 -2.89 -17.95
N GLN A 13 9.18 -2.13 -19.02
CA GLN A 13 8.89 -2.58 -20.37
C GLN A 13 9.75 -3.77 -20.77
N ASP A 14 9.16 -4.64 -21.55
CA ASP A 14 9.91 -5.73 -22.21
C ASP A 14 10.75 -5.19 -23.38
N ASN A 15 11.54 -6.08 -24.01
CA ASN A 15 12.43 -5.71 -25.10
C ASN A 15 11.70 -5.20 -26.35
N THR A 16 10.42 -5.53 -26.49
CA THR A 16 9.61 -5.08 -27.63
C THR A 16 8.89 -3.78 -27.33
N GLN A 17 8.93 -3.30 -26.11
CA GLN A 17 8.21 -2.13 -25.62
C GLN A 17 6.68 -2.26 -25.72
N SER A 18 6.19 -3.47 -25.88
CA SER A 18 4.75 -3.74 -26.02
C SER A 18 4.09 -4.08 -24.69
N VAL A 19 4.85 -4.57 -23.71
CA VAL A 19 4.35 -5.08 -22.43
C VAL A 19 5.23 -4.58 -21.30
N GLU A 20 4.61 -4.16 -20.22
CA GLU A 20 5.31 -3.89 -18.96
C GLU A 20 4.98 -5.00 -17.96
N THR A 21 6.01 -5.57 -17.35
CA THR A 21 5.83 -6.67 -16.41
C THR A 21 6.59 -6.43 -15.11
N ALA A 22 6.11 -7.05 -14.04
CA ALA A 22 6.80 -7.10 -12.76
C ALA A 22 6.36 -8.35 -12.00
N GLU A 23 7.25 -8.84 -11.15
CA GLU A 23 6.87 -9.84 -10.16
C GLU A 23 6.15 -9.18 -9.01
N ILE A 24 5.10 -9.84 -8.51
CA ILE A 24 4.36 -9.36 -7.36
C ILE A 24 4.93 -10.00 -6.10
N ALA A 25 5.49 -9.16 -5.24
CA ALA A 25 5.92 -9.56 -3.90
C ALA A 25 4.83 -9.17 -2.91
N LYS A 26 4.12 -10.17 -2.38
CA LYS A 26 3.02 -9.95 -1.44
C LYS A 26 3.57 -9.88 -0.01
N GLN A 27 3.30 -8.79 0.68
CA GLN A 27 3.70 -8.62 2.07
C GLN A 27 2.63 -9.19 2.99
N SER A 28 3.00 -10.17 3.80
CA SER A 28 2.11 -10.65 4.87
C SER A 28 1.90 -9.55 5.92
N VAL A 29 0.65 -9.37 6.33
CA VAL A 29 0.29 -8.33 7.30
C VAL A 29 0.43 -8.88 8.71
N THR A 30 1.21 -8.17 9.53
CA THR A 30 1.18 -8.31 10.98
C THR A 30 0.23 -7.24 11.51
N GLN A 31 -0.96 -7.63 11.92
CA GLN A 31 -2.04 -6.68 12.24
C GLN A 31 -1.62 -5.63 13.27
N ALA A 32 -0.87 -6.04 14.30
CA ALA A 32 -0.43 -5.13 15.34
C ALA A 32 0.53 -4.03 14.84
N ASN A 33 1.29 -4.32 13.79
CA ASN A 33 2.24 -3.35 13.22
C ASN A 33 1.59 -2.40 12.23
N GLY A 34 0.62 -2.89 11.45
CA GLY A 34 0.12 -2.19 10.28
C GLY A 34 1.12 -2.19 9.14
N ILE A 35 0.80 -1.47 8.09
CA ILE A 35 1.62 -1.38 6.87
C ILE A 35 1.95 0.08 6.59
N VAL A 36 3.15 0.33 6.08
CA VAL A 36 3.50 1.60 5.44
C VAL A 36 3.93 1.32 4.01
N ILE A 37 3.30 2.00 3.05
CA ILE A 37 3.69 1.94 1.64
C ILE A 37 4.65 3.09 1.40
N LYS A 38 5.90 2.79 1.06
CA LYS A 38 6.89 3.81 0.74
C LYS A 38 6.88 4.13 -0.76
N ASN A 39 7.33 5.32 -1.10
CA ASN A 39 7.43 5.80 -2.49
C ASN A 39 6.08 5.83 -3.21
N ALA A 40 5.01 6.16 -2.50
CA ALA A 40 3.65 6.09 -3.03
C ALA A 40 3.44 6.99 -4.26
N LEU A 41 4.08 8.16 -4.29
CA LEU A 41 3.96 9.13 -5.38
C LEU A 41 5.30 9.52 -6.02
N ASP A 42 6.35 8.75 -5.79
CA ASP A 42 7.68 9.11 -6.30
C ASP A 42 7.74 9.26 -7.82
N ASN A 43 6.83 8.63 -8.53
CA ASN A 43 6.75 8.72 -9.99
C ASN A 43 5.81 9.81 -10.46
N LYS A 44 5.26 10.60 -9.55
CA LYS A 44 4.35 11.71 -9.85
C LYS A 44 3.16 11.31 -10.72
N ASN A 45 2.72 10.07 -10.58
CA ASN A 45 1.52 9.60 -11.24
C ASN A 45 0.46 9.25 -10.20
N ASN A 46 -0.79 9.35 -10.59
CA ASN A 46 -1.93 9.08 -9.73
C ASN A 46 -2.48 7.67 -9.94
N SER A 47 -1.63 6.74 -10.37
CA SER A 47 -2.05 5.40 -10.74
C SER A 47 -1.75 4.36 -9.66
N LEU A 48 -1.50 4.78 -8.42
CA LEU A 48 -1.23 3.85 -7.33
C LEU A 48 -2.44 2.95 -7.10
N GLN A 49 -2.20 1.64 -7.15
CA GLN A 49 -3.18 0.61 -6.86
C GLN A 49 -2.70 -0.18 -5.65
N ILE A 50 -3.55 -0.26 -4.62
CA ILE A 50 -3.27 -1.02 -3.42
C ILE A 50 -4.15 -2.26 -3.45
N TYR A 51 -3.53 -3.44 -3.35
CA TYR A 51 -4.23 -4.72 -3.33
C TYR A 51 -4.17 -5.28 -1.92
N VAL A 52 -5.31 -5.72 -1.41
CA VAL A 52 -5.42 -6.34 -0.10
C VAL A 52 -6.15 -7.66 -0.24
N GLU A 53 -5.48 -8.73 0.14
CA GLU A 53 -6.04 -10.08 0.18
C GLU A 53 -6.48 -10.38 1.60
N ASN A 54 -7.78 -10.62 1.79
CA ASN A 54 -8.34 -10.92 3.11
C ASN A 54 -8.44 -12.43 3.31
N THR A 55 -7.60 -12.96 4.18
CA THR A 55 -7.61 -14.38 4.57
C THR A 55 -8.10 -14.58 6.01
N THR A 56 -8.75 -13.57 6.57
CA THR A 56 -9.29 -13.62 7.93
C THR A 56 -10.32 -14.71 8.06
N THR A 57 -10.26 -15.43 9.18
CA THR A 57 -11.25 -16.47 9.51
C THR A 57 -11.87 -16.21 10.88
N SER A 58 -13.09 -16.69 11.05
CA SER A 58 -13.79 -16.68 12.33
C SER A 58 -14.55 -17.99 12.44
N GLY A 59 -14.26 -18.75 13.50
CA GLY A 59 -14.89 -20.07 13.69
C GLY A 59 -14.58 -21.07 12.58
N GLY A 60 -13.41 -20.96 11.94
CA GLY A 60 -12.98 -21.86 10.88
C GLY A 60 -13.51 -21.50 9.48
N SER A 61 -14.27 -20.42 9.35
CA SER A 61 -14.81 -19.96 8.06
C SER A 61 -14.23 -18.59 7.70
N ALA A 62 -14.13 -18.30 6.39
CA ALA A 62 -13.72 -16.99 5.92
C ALA A 62 -14.64 -15.90 6.48
N ALA A 63 -14.07 -14.78 6.91
CA ALA A 63 -14.81 -13.72 7.57
C ALA A 63 -14.48 -12.35 6.95
N ASP A 64 -15.46 -11.45 6.98
CA ASP A 64 -15.25 -10.05 6.64
C ASP A 64 -14.28 -9.41 7.64
N SER A 65 -13.53 -8.43 7.17
CA SER A 65 -12.67 -7.62 8.01
C SER A 65 -12.69 -6.18 7.51
N SER A 66 -11.81 -5.36 8.02
CA SER A 66 -11.70 -3.98 7.57
C SER A 66 -10.27 -3.47 7.70
N MET A 67 -9.99 -2.41 6.97
CA MET A 67 -8.75 -1.67 7.09
C MET A 67 -9.06 -0.18 7.13
N THR A 68 -8.10 0.59 7.58
CA THR A 68 -8.19 2.04 7.61
C THR A 68 -6.98 2.63 6.92
N ILE A 69 -7.23 3.48 5.93
CA ILE A 69 -6.18 4.27 5.29
C ILE A 69 -6.06 5.53 6.14
N LYS A 70 -4.88 5.70 6.75
CA LYS A 70 -4.66 6.80 7.69
C LYS A 70 -4.50 8.12 6.95
N ALA A 71 -5.06 9.17 7.51
CA ALA A 71 -4.83 10.52 7.02
C ALA A 71 -3.33 10.83 7.04
N GLY A 72 -2.88 11.55 6.02
CA GLY A 72 -1.50 12.03 5.96
C GLY A 72 -1.22 13.10 7.01
N ASN A 73 0.04 13.48 7.14
CA ASN A 73 0.47 14.47 8.12
C ASN A 73 0.61 15.89 7.55
N HIS A 74 0.21 16.12 6.31
CA HIS A 74 0.11 17.46 5.75
C HIS A 74 -1.23 18.10 6.13
N TYR A 75 -1.21 19.39 6.38
CA TYR A 75 -2.44 20.16 6.46
C TYR A 75 -2.95 20.39 5.02
N PRO A 76 -4.22 20.16 4.69
CA PRO A 76 -5.39 19.87 5.51
C PRO A 76 -5.74 18.39 5.68
N ASN A 77 -4.81 17.47 5.46
CA ASN A 77 -5.07 16.03 5.49
C ASN A 77 -5.69 15.57 6.81
N LYS A 78 -5.22 16.14 7.91
CA LYS A 78 -5.74 15.83 9.25
C LYS A 78 -7.21 16.19 9.40
N VAL A 79 -7.67 17.21 8.70
CA VAL A 79 -9.07 17.66 8.75
C VAL A 79 -9.98 16.70 8.02
N LEU A 80 -9.51 16.14 6.89
CA LEU A 80 -10.27 15.16 6.11
C LEU A 80 -10.35 13.79 6.79
N GLY A 81 -9.35 13.47 7.61
CA GLY A 81 -9.35 12.26 8.42
C GLY A 81 -9.07 10.97 7.67
N ASP A 82 -9.19 9.87 8.41
CA ASP A 82 -8.94 8.52 7.92
C ASP A 82 -10.09 8.01 7.06
N GLN A 83 -9.82 6.98 6.26
CA GLN A 83 -10.83 6.32 5.43
C GLN A 83 -10.88 4.83 5.75
N ALA A 84 -12.03 4.35 6.20
CA ALA A 84 -12.26 2.93 6.43
C ALA A 84 -12.67 2.23 5.13
N VAL A 85 -12.21 0.99 4.96
CA VAL A 85 -12.54 0.13 3.82
C VAL A 85 -12.96 -1.23 4.34
N THR A 86 -14.11 -1.73 3.89
CA THR A 86 -14.58 -3.08 4.22
C THR A 86 -13.92 -4.10 3.30
N LEU A 87 -13.40 -5.17 3.90
CA LEU A 87 -12.73 -6.26 3.19
C LEU A 87 -13.61 -7.51 3.30
N LYS A 88 -14.15 -7.96 2.18
CA LYS A 88 -15.05 -9.10 2.16
C LYS A 88 -14.34 -10.43 2.38
N ALA A 89 -15.04 -11.36 2.99
CA ALA A 89 -14.54 -12.69 3.33
C ALA A 89 -13.94 -13.40 2.12
N GLY A 90 -12.68 -13.82 2.24
CA GLY A 90 -11.98 -14.60 1.20
C GLY A 90 -11.72 -13.86 -0.11
N LYS A 91 -11.86 -12.54 -0.13
CA LYS A 91 -11.72 -11.77 -1.36
C LYS A 91 -10.46 -10.93 -1.36
N THR A 92 -9.97 -10.63 -2.55
CA THR A 92 -8.90 -9.66 -2.78
C THR A 92 -9.53 -8.38 -3.33
N HIS A 93 -9.20 -7.26 -2.70
CA HIS A 93 -9.71 -5.95 -3.10
C HIS A 93 -8.60 -5.14 -3.73
N VAL A 94 -8.96 -4.35 -4.75
CA VAL A 94 -8.08 -3.29 -5.25
C VAL A 94 -8.62 -1.95 -4.76
N ILE A 95 -7.74 -1.11 -4.27
CA ILE A 95 -8.08 0.21 -3.75
C ILE A 95 -7.40 1.25 -4.62
N LEU A 96 -8.21 2.11 -5.22
CA LEU A 96 -7.75 3.23 -6.03
C LEU A 96 -8.03 4.50 -5.24
N LEU A 97 -6.98 5.26 -4.94
CA LEU A 97 -7.13 6.50 -4.19
C LEU A 97 -7.36 7.66 -5.16
N GLU A 98 -8.52 8.28 -5.08
CA GLU A 98 -8.84 9.45 -5.92
C GLU A 98 -8.01 10.66 -5.52
N ASP A 99 -7.76 10.82 -4.23
CA ASP A 99 -6.92 11.88 -3.69
C ASP A 99 -5.82 11.28 -2.82
N ILE A 100 -4.70 10.91 -3.47
CA ILE A 100 -3.58 10.30 -2.77
C ILE A 100 -2.99 11.29 -1.76
N SER A 101 -2.99 12.59 -2.07
CA SER A 101 -2.40 13.61 -1.20
C SER A 101 -3.05 13.67 0.18
N ARG A 102 -4.33 13.31 0.29
CA ARG A 102 -5.05 13.21 1.56
C ARG A 102 -4.38 12.23 2.52
N PHE A 103 -3.81 11.16 1.98
CA PHE A 103 -3.24 10.07 2.77
C PHE A 103 -1.72 10.08 2.79
N GLU A 104 -1.09 10.97 2.04
CA GLU A 104 0.36 11.04 1.94
C GLU A 104 0.97 11.60 3.23
N ALA A 105 1.98 10.91 3.72
CA ALA A 105 2.71 11.33 4.92
C ALA A 105 4.20 11.41 4.63
N ILE A 106 4.87 12.38 5.26
CA ILE A 106 6.32 12.45 5.33
C ILE A 106 6.72 11.79 6.62
N GLN A 107 7.56 10.77 6.56
CA GLN A 107 8.00 10.09 7.77
C GLN A 107 9.35 9.42 7.58
N GLU A 108 10.00 9.14 8.70
CA GLU A 108 11.25 8.37 8.73
C GLU A 108 10.92 6.88 8.79
N LEU A 109 11.59 6.10 7.96
CA LEU A 109 11.52 4.64 7.99
C LEU A 109 12.92 4.07 8.20
N THR A 110 13.02 3.05 9.04
CA THR A 110 14.29 2.35 9.30
C THR A 110 14.26 0.99 8.65
N GLU A 111 15.20 0.75 7.75
CA GLU A 111 15.38 -0.51 7.05
C GLU A 111 16.84 -0.95 7.20
N SER A 112 17.05 -2.21 7.64
CA SER A 112 18.41 -2.75 7.80
C SER A 112 19.34 -1.85 8.62
N GLY A 113 18.80 -1.22 9.66
CA GLY A 113 19.54 -0.33 10.54
C GLY A 113 19.78 1.07 10.01
N LYS A 114 19.29 1.38 8.80
CA LYS A 114 19.44 2.71 8.21
C LYS A 114 18.09 3.44 8.23
N THR A 115 18.09 4.67 8.75
CA THR A 115 16.91 5.54 8.79
C THR A 115 16.96 6.52 7.63
N THR A 116 15.86 6.58 6.89
CA THR A 116 15.70 7.46 5.73
C THR A 116 14.37 8.18 5.84
N VAL A 117 14.35 9.47 5.48
CA VAL A 117 13.12 10.26 5.37
C VAL A 117 12.48 10.00 4.01
N TYR A 118 11.22 9.57 4.01
CA TYR A 118 10.43 9.38 2.81
C TYR A 118 9.36 10.48 2.73
N ASN A 119 9.28 11.15 1.59
CA ASN A 119 8.37 12.26 1.38
C ASN A 119 6.95 11.81 0.98
N SER A 120 6.82 10.58 0.53
CA SER A 120 5.55 10.05 0.05
C SER A 120 5.35 8.64 0.59
N THR A 121 4.56 8.52 1.65
CA THR A 121 4.21 7.24 2.26
C THR A 121 2.72 7.22 2.55
N ILE A 122 2.14 6.01 2.60
CA ILE A 122 0.74 5.82 2.99
C ILE A 122 0.70 4.77 4.09
N ASN A 123 0.01 5.07 5.18
CA ASN A 123 -0.11 4.19 6.33
C ASN A 123 -1.46 3.48 6.33
N LEU A 124 -1.43 2.17 6.55
CA LEU A 124 -2.62 1.32 6.61
C LEU A 124 -2.68 0.62 7.96
N ASP A 125 -3.83 0.71 8.63
CA ASP A 125 -4.12 -0.06 9.83
C ASP A 125 -5.18 -1.10 9.51
N PHE A 126 -5.17 -2.21 10.23
CA PHE A 126 -6.09 -3.32 10.00
C PHE A 126 -6.88 -3.63 11.27
N ALA A 127 -8.11 -4.10 11.09
CA ALA A 127 -8.96 -4.47 12.20
C ALA A 127 -8.34 -5.63 13.00
N SER A 128 -8.67 -5.69 14.28
CA SER A 128 -8.23 -6.77 15.15
C SER A 128 -8.59 -8.13 14.55
N GLY A 129 -7.64 -9.06 14.56
CA GLY A 129 -7.85 -10.40 14.01
C GLY A 129 -7.65 -10.52 12.51
N PHE A 130 -7.36 -9.42 11.82
CA PHE A 130 -7.10 -9.47 10.38
C PHE A 130 -5.89 -10.35 10.07
N THR A 131 -6.03 -11.20 9.05
CA THR A 131 -4.92 -11.89 8.41
C THR A 131 -5.02 -11.70 6.90
N GLY A 132 -3.88 -11.56 6.24
CA GLY A 132 -3.87 -11.38 4.80
C GLY A 132 -2.56 -10.84 4.29
N LYS A 133 -2.58 -10.39 3.05
CA LYS A 133 -1.41 -9.87 2.35
C LYS A 133 -1.74 -8.57 1.64
N VAL A 134 -0.72 -7.72 1.49
CA VAL A 134 -0.83 -6.42 0.83
C VAL A 134 0.29 -6.28 -0.19
N TRP A 135 -0.03 -5.68 -1.31
CA TRP A 135 0.98 -5.22 -2.26
C TRP A 135 0.45 -3.97 -2.97
N ALA A 136 1.35 -3.20 -3.54
CA ALA A 136 1.02 -1.96 -4.22
C ALA A 136 1.72 -1.89 -5.55
N VAL A 137 1.02 -1.42 -6.58
CA VAL A 137 1.51 -1.30 -7.94
C VAL A 137 1.24 0.10 -8.44
N ALA A 138 2.19 0.68 -9.15
CA ALA A 138 1.98 1.95 -9.83
C ALA A 138 2.62 1.90 -11.21
N LYS A 139 2.05 2.65 -12.13
CA LYS A 139 2.65 2.81 -13.45
C LYS A 139 3.78 3.83 -13.33
N ARG A 140 4.95 3.49 -13.88
CA ARG A 140 6.09 4.40 -13.91
C ARG A 140 5.78 5.60 -14.81
N ALA A 141 6.16 6.79 -14.36
CA ALA A 141 6.09 7.98 -15.20
C ALA A 141 7.16 7.89 -16.28
N GLY A 142 6.75 7.92 -17.53
CA GLY A 142 7.64 7.75 -18.67
C GLY A 142 8.02 6.28 -18.90
N ILE A 143 8.78 6.07 -19.95
CA ILE A 143 9.19 4.74 -20.39
C ILE A 143 10.49 4.36 -19.69
N LYS A 144 10.50 3.18 -19.05
CA LYS A 144 11.74 2.59 -18.57
C LYS A 144 11.97 1.28 -19.29
N PRO A 145 12.96 1.21 -20.21
CA PRO A 145 13.30 -0.03 -20.87
C PRO A 145 13.93 -1.03 -19.90
N VAL A 146 13.90 -2.30 -20.26
CA VAL A 146 14.63 -3.33 -19.55
C VAL A 146 16.13 -3.06 -19.74
N ALA A 147 16.83 -2.97 -18.62
CA ALA A 147 18.27 -2.70 -18.64
C ALA A 147 19.09 -3.95 -18.98
#